data_3c7d1acc07d81c5b2934bb99f2f4a624
#
_entry.id   3c7d1acc07d81c5b2934bb99f2f4a624
#
_cell.length_a   1.000
_cell.length_b   1.000
_cell.length_c   1.000
_cell.angle_alpha   90.00
_cell.angle_beta   90.00
_cell.angle_gamma   90.00
#
_symmetry.space_group_name_H-M   'P 1'
#
loop_
_entity.id
_entity.type
_entity.pdbx_description
1 polymer ?
#
loop_
_entity_poly.entity_id
_entity_poly.type
_entity_poly.pdbx_seq_one_letter_code
_entity_poly.pdbx_strand_id
1 'polypeptide(L)' 'MRILLNGAWREIAGVELATALEELGYGERVVATAVNGEFVAASARARTTLAEGDRVEILAPTQGG' A
#
# COMPACT_ATOMS: atom_id res chain seq x y z
N MET A 1 -9.60 -9.46 -2.10
CA MET A 1 -8.61 -9.66 -3.18
C MET A 1 -7.23 -9.91 -2.60
N ARG A 2 -6.36 -10.51 -3.36
CA ARG A 2 -4.97 -10.72 -2.94
C ARG A 2 -4.06 -9.73 -3.64
N ILE A 3 -3.12 -9.20 -2.88
CA ILE A 3 -2.07 -8.33 -3.43
C ILE A 3 -0.72 -8.89 -2.98
N LEU A 4 0.32 -8.50 -3.70
CA LEU A 4 1.69 -8.88 -3.34
C LEU A 4 2.30 -7.70 -2.61
N LEU A 5 2.30 -7.75 -1.29
CA LEU A 5 2.78 -6.66 -0.45
C LEU A 5 4.23 -6.90 -0.08
N ASN A 6 5.13 -6.07 -0.59
CA ASN A 6 6.57 -6.20 -0.31
C ASN A 6 7.04 -7.64 -0.51
N GLY A 7 6.56 -8.28 -1.56
CA GLY A 7 6.95 -9.64 -1.89
C GLY A 7 6.17 -10.76 -1.21
N ALA A 8 5.20 -10.42 -0.37
CA ALA A 8 4.40 -11.44 0.33
C ALA A 8 2.93 -11.28 -0.03
N TRP A 9 2.26 -12.40 -0.30
CA TRP A 9 0.83 -12.37 -0.62
C TRP A 9 0.02 -12.02 0.63
N ARG A 10 -0.90 -11.07 0.48
CA ARG A 10 -1.78 -10.64 1.56
C ARG A 10 -3.21 -10.54 1.03
N GLU A 11 -4.15 -10.97 1.85
CA GLU A 11 -5.57 -10.83 1.54
C GLU A 11 -6.06 -9.49 2.06
N ILE A 12 -6.78 -8.72 1.23
CA ILE A 12 -7.37 -7.46 1.66
C ILE A 12 -8.82 -7.38 1.20
N ALA A 13 -9.63 -6.62 1.93
CA ALA A 13 -11.02 -6.40 1.58
C ALA A 13 -11.21 -5.07 0.85
N GLY A 14 -10.42 -4.04 1.20
CA GLY A 14 -10.54 -2.73 0.58
C GLY A 14 -10.07 -2.74 -0.86
N VAL A 15 -10.60 -1.80 -1.65
CA VAL A 15 -10.25 -1.72 -3.07
C VAL A 15 -9.37 -0.51 -3.39
N GLU A 16 -9.33 0.53 -2.54
CA GLU A 16 -8.41 1.64 -2.76
C GLU A 16 -7.16 1.44 -1.92
N LEU A 17 -6.05 1.99 -2.41
CA LEU A 17 -4.79 1.88 -1.69
C LEU A 17 -4.88 2.45 -0.28
N ALA A 18 -5.58 3.57 -0.09
CA ALA A 18 -5.72 4.17 1.23
C ALA A 18 -6.41 3.20 2.21
N THR A 19 -7.48 2.57 1.79
CA THR A 19 -8.20 1.61 2.62
C THR A 19 -7.35 0.39 2.92
N ALA A 20 -6.60 -0.08 1.92
CA ALA A 20 -5.73 -1.22 2.11
C ALA A 20 -4.63 -0.93 3.14
N LEU A 21 -4.08 0.30 3.12
CA LEU A 21 -3.07 0.68 4.09
C LEU A 21 -3.61 0.64 5.51
N GLU A 22 -4.83 1.12 5.71
CA GLU A 22 -5.44 1.07 7.04
C GLU A 22 -5.66 -0.37 7.48
N GLU A 23 -6.16 -1.18 6.57
CA GLU A 23 -6.42 -2.58 6.85
C GLU A 23 -5.15 -3.33 7.23
N LEU A 24 -4.04 -2.96 6.60
CA LEU A 24 -2.74 -3.60 6.84
C LEU A 24 -2.00 -3.02 8.05
N GLY A 25 -2.56 -2.02 8.70
CA GLY A 25 -1.96 -1.46 9.91
C GLY A 25 -1.07 -0.25 9.70
N TYR A 26 -1.09 0.35 8.51
CA TYR A 26 -0.23 1.49 8.21
C TYR A 26 -0.97 2.83 8.26
N GLY A 27 -2.23 2.84 8.69
CA GLY A 27 -3.09 4.03 8.54
C GLY A 27 -2.51 5.32 9.06
N GLU A 28 -1.80 5.26 10.20
CA GLU A 28 -1.26 6.48 10.81
C GLU A 28 0.25 6.59 10.68
N ARG A 29 0.86 5.73 9.90
CA ARG A 29 2.30 5.72 9.75
C ARG A 29 2.70 6.52 8.52
N VAL A 30 3.86 7.17 8.63
CA VAL A 30 4.42 7.89 7.47
C VAL A 30 5.15 6.87 6.61
N VAL A 31 4.61 6.61 5.43
CA VAL A 31 5.19 5.63 4.53
C VAL A 31 5.15 6.16 3.11
N ALA A 32 6.02 5.62 2.27
CA ALA A 32 5.97 5.82 0.83
C ALA A 32 5.33 4.59 0.20
N THR A 33 4.56 4.79 -0.86
CA THR A 33 3.84 3.70 -1.50
C THR A 33 4.08 3.68 -3.00
N ALA A 34 4.11 2.48 -3.57
CA ALA A 34 4.17 2.28 -5.00
C ALA A 34 3.26 1.12 -5.37
N VAL A 35 2.65 1.20 -6.54
CA VAL A 35 1.79 0.14 -7.07
C VAL A 35 2.33 -0.24 -8.44
N ASN A 36 2.69 -1.51 -8.59
CA ASN A 36 3.26 -2.04 -9.83
C ASN A 36 4.44 -1.20 -10.30
N GLY A 37 5.26 -0.79 -9.35
CA GLY A 37 6.48 -0.04 -9.64
C GLY A 37 6.31 1.46 -9.78
N GLU A 38 5.08 1.98 -9.65
CA GLU A 38 4.83 3.41 -9.81
C GLU A 38 4.54 4.04 -8.46
N PHE A 39 5.26 5.10 -8.16
CA PHE A 39 5.06 5.85 -6.92
C PHE A 39 3.64 6.40 -6.84
N VAL A 40 3.01 6.29 -5.66
CA VAL A 40 1.70 6.85 -5.40
C VAL A 40 1.82 7.79 -4.21
N ALA A 41 1.59 9.07 -4.47
CA ALA A 41 1.65 10.09 -3.41
C ALA A 41 0.52 9.86 -2.40
N ALA A 42 0.75 10.30 -1.16
CA ALA A 42 -0.26 10.15 -0.11
C ALA A 42 -1.61 10.73 -0.53
N SER A 43 -1.59 11.87 -1.21
CA SER A 43 -2.82 12.54 -1.64
C SER A 43 -3.58 11.78 -2.73
N ALA A 44 -2.93 10.79 -3.36
CA ALA A 44 -3.57 10.02 -4.44
C ALA A 44 -4.08 8.67 -3.97
N ARG A 45 -3.75 8.26 -2.75
CA ARG A 45 -4.04 6.88 -2.29
C ARG A 45 -5.53 6.58 -2.25
N ALA A 46 -6.35 7.57 -1.87
CA ALA A 46 -7.79 7.34 -1.75
C ALA A 46 -8.47 7.14 -3.10
N ARG A 47 -7.80 7.52 -4.19
CA ARG A 47 -8.36 7.34 -5.53
C ARG A 47 -7.53 6.40 -6.39
N THR A 48 -6.63 5.64 -5.77
CA THR A 48 -5.84 4.62 -6.47
C THR A 48 -6.49 3.28 -6.23
N THR A 49 -7.14 2.75 -7.26
CA THR A 49 -7.85 1.48 -7.17
C THR A 49 -6.88 0.34 -7.41
N LEU A 50 -6.94 -0.65 -6.53
CA LEU A 50 -6.10 -1.85 -6.65
C LEU A 50 -6.88 -2.94 -7.38
N ALA A 51 -6.14 -3.84 -8.02
CA ALA A 51 -6.69 -5.00 -8.70
C ALA A 51 -6.02 -6.26 -8.15
N GLU A 52 -6.70 -7.37 -8.34
CA GLU A 52 -6.20 -8.68 -7.92
C GLU A 52 -4.79 -8.89 -8.47
N GLY A 53 -3.86 -9.26 -7.59
CA GLY A 53 -2.50 -9.56 -8.00
C GLY A 53 -1.57 -8.36 -8.10
N ASP A 54 -2.06 -7.14 -7.85
CA ASP A 54 -1.21 -5.95 -7.89
C ASP A 54 -0.05 -6.07 -6.92
N ARG A 55 1.10 -5.56 -7.33
CA ARG A 55 2.28 -5.46 -6.46
C ARG A 55 2.22 -4.12 -5.75
N VAL A 56 2.21 -4.17 -4.43
CA VAL A 56 2.18 -2.97 -3.58
C VAL A 56 3.44 -2.94 -2.75
N GLU A 57 4.15 -1.82 -2.80
CA GLU A 57 5.36 -1.64 -2.01
C GLU A 57 5.14 -0.52 -1.02
N ILE A 58 5.49 -0.79 0.23
CA ILE A 58 5.35 0.17 1.31
C ILE A 58 6.70 0.29 1.99
N LEU A 59 7.23 1.53 2.01
CA LEU A 59 8.52 1.79 2.63
C LEU A 59 8.33 2.76 3.76
N ALA A 60 8.73 2.35 4.96
CA ALA A 60 8.71 3.23 6.13
C ALA A 60 10.07 3.88 6.29
N PRO A 61 10.12 5.14 6.73
CA PRO A 61 11.42 5.77 6.96
C PRO A 61 12.15 5.06 8.09
N THR A 62 13.47 5.04 7.97
CA THR A 62 14.31 4.43 9.00
C THR A 62 14.32 5.32 10.24
N GLN A 63 14.07 4.72 11.41
CA GLN A 63 14.10 5.43 12.65
C GLN A 63 15.51 5.44 13.21
N GLY A 64 15.88 6.53 13.82
CA GLY A 64 17.15 6.59 14.52
C GLY A 64 18.34 6.82 13.61
N GLY A 65 18.05 7.21 12.44
CA GLY A 65 19.22 7.49 11.61
C GLY A 65 18.98 7.30 10.33
#